data_42bdc89bbb87db9258b36f9aaed46516
#
_entry.id   42bdc89bbb87db9258b36f9aaed46516
#
_cell.length_a   1.000
_cell.length_b   1.000
_cell.length_c   1.000
_cell.angle_alpha   90.00
_cell.angle_beta   90.00
_cell.angle_gamma   90.00
#
_symmetry.space_group_name_H-M   'P 1'
#
loop_
_entity.id
_entity.type
_entity.pdbx_description
1 polymer ?
#
loop_
_entity_poly.entity_id
_entity_poly.type
_entity_poly.pdbx_seq_one_letter_code
_entity_poly.pdbx_strand_id
1 'polypeptide(L)'
;RGKFNPEILMKLKGNVVESAEFKIEGQQFQIMGQNIMGFELPDLNFQKLSTAGTLEGENLNLKKAELGDNNSPVVARIKGLIRLNQVNALFSNLDLEAEMKFSDQFLQNFSILNLVWRLDQQTKHDGYYKMRLRGPLTSLQNPEFL
;
A
#
# COMPACT_ATOMS: atom_id res chain seq x y z
N ARG A 1 -13.63 -5.11 6.71
CA ARG A 1 -14.26 -6.39 7.04
C ARG A 1 -13.58 -7.52 6.27
N GLY A 2 -13.11 -8.54 6.97
CA GLY A 2 -12.36 -9.64 6.36
C GLY A 2 -11.72 -10.50 7.42
N LYS A 3 -11.06 -11.56 7.00
CA LYS A 3 -10.32 -12.45 7.89
C LYS A 3 -8.84 -12.11 7.81
N PHE A 4 -8.23 -11.78 8.94
CA PHE A 4 -6.82 -11.46 9.02
C PHE A 4 -6.12 -12.38 10.01
N ASN A 5 -4.92 -12.78 9.66
CA ASN A 5 -4.10 -13.70 10.44
C ASN A 5 -2.75 -13.03 10.72
N PRO A 6 -2.65 -12.22 11.78
CA PRO A 6 -1.39 -11.57 12.10
C PRO A 6 -0.44 -12.50 12.84
N GLU A 7 0.84 -12.45 12.49
CA GLU A 7 1.93 -13.04 13.22
C GLU A 7 2.94 -11.95 13.57
N ILE A 8 3.26 -11.80 14.85
CA ILE A 8 4.17 -10.77 15.33
C ILE A 8 5.22 -11.43 16.20
N LEU A 9 6.49 -11.21 15.85
CA LEU A 9 7.65 -11.65 16.62
C LEU A 9 8.40 -10.42 17.11
N MET A 10 8.48 -10.23 18.43
CA MET A 10 9.12 -9.09 19.04
C MET A 10 10.46 -9.46 19.65
N LYS A 11 11.45 -8.60 19.45
CA LYS A 11 12.74 -8.68 20.13
C LYS A 11 12.79 -7.61 21.21
N LEU A 12 12.98 -8.04 22.45
CA LEU A 12 12.99 -7.15 23.61
C LEU A 12 14.40 -6.92 24.12
N LYS A 13 14.66 -5.70 24.57
CA LYS A 13 15.83 -5.35 25.36
C LYS A 13 15.35 -4.76 26.68
N GLY A 14 15.42 -5.59 27.75
CA GLY A 14 14.76 -5.27 29.00
C GLY A 14 13.23 -5.26 28.81
N ASN A 15 12.57 -4.17 29.18
CA ASN A 15 11.13 -3.97 29.00
C ASN A 15 10.78 -3.17 27.76
N VAL A 16 11.76 -2.89 26.89
CA VAL A 16 11.57 -2.07 25.69
C VAL A 16 11.61 -2.96 24.47
N VAL A 17 10.67 -2.75 23.56
CA VAL A 17 10.68 -3.42 22.25
C VAL A 17 11.80 -2.82 21.40
N GLU A 18 12.82 -3.62 21.07
CA GLU A 18 13.92 -3.22 20.21
C GLU A 18 13.52 -3.30 18.75
N SER A 19 12.87 -4.39 18.37
CA SER A 19 12.36 -4.60 17.02
C SER A 19 11.17 -5.55 17.03
N ALA A 20 10.37 -5.49 15.98
CA ALA A 20 9.28 -6.42 15.76
C ALA A 20 9.31 -6.89 14.31
N GLU A 21 9.13 -8.17 14.10
CA GLU A 21 8.84 -8.73 12.79
C GLU A 21 7.35 -9.03 12.72
N PHE A 22 6.73 -8.70 11.60
CA PHE A 22 5.32 -8.97 11.42
C PHE A 22 5.06 -9.64 10.08
N LYS A 23 4.01 -10.44 10.08
CA LYS A 23 3.44 -11.05 8.89
C LYS A 23 1.93 -11.05 9.04
N ILE A 24 1.24 -10.51 8.07
CA ILE A 24 -0.24 -10.44 8.09
C ILE A 24 -0.74 -11.04 6.78
N GLU A 25 -1.60 -12.04 6.92
CA GLU A 25 -2.34 -12.62 5.80
C GLU A 25 -3.82 -12.24 5.96
N GLY A 26 -4.44 -11.82 4.88
CA GLY A 26 -5.86 -11.49 4.86
C GLY A 26 -6.58 -12.13 3.70
N GLN A 27 -7.86 -12.43 3.90
CA GLN A 27 -8.72 -13.03 2.88
C GLN A 27 -10.07 -12.35 2.88
N GLN A 28 -10.67 -12.20 1.72
CA GLN A 28 -12.04 -11.73 1.53
C GLN A 28 -12.32 -10.44 2.31
N PHE A 29 -11.57 -9.38 2.03
CA PHE A 29 -11.74 -8.11 2.71
C PHE A 29 -12.17 -7.01 1.76
N GLN A 30 -12.76 -5.96 2.33
CA GLN A 30 -13.23 -4.80 1.61
C GLN A 30 -12.54 -3.56 2.15
N ILE A 31 -12.01 -2.74 1.25
CA ILE A 31 -11.58 -1.39 1.57
C ILE A 31 -12.73 -0.45 1.22
N MET A 32 -13.26 0.20 2.24
CA MET A 32 -14.34 1.17 2.05
C MET A 32 -13.82 2.39 1.30
N GLY A 33 -14.68 2.99 0.49
CA GLY A 33 -14.31 4.15 -0.31
C GLY A 33 -13.63 5.23 0.53
N GLN A 34 -12.49 5.68 0.06
CA GLN A 34 -11.65 6.68 0.72
C GLN A 34 -11.52 7.91 -0.17
N ASN A 35 -11.33 9.06 0.45
CA ASN A 35 -10.97 10.27 -0.27
C ASN A 35 -9.45 10.39 -0.28
N ILE A 36 -8.85 10.18 -1.44
CA ILE A 36 -7.40 10.22 -1.62
C ILE A 36 -7.07 11.30 -2.65
N MET A 37 -6.19 12.23 -2.27
CA MET A 37 -5.73 13.30 -3.16
C MET A 37 -6.89 14.16 -3.73
N GLY A 38 -7.98 14.31 -2.95
CA GLY A 38 -9.16 15.04 -3.38
C GLY A 38 -10.16 14.26 -4.23
N PHE A 39 -9.91 12.96 -4.45
CA PHE A 39 -10.78 12.10 -5.23
C PHE A 39 -11.39 11.00 -4.39
N GLU A 40 -12.65 10.68 -4.66
CA GLU A 40 -13.31 9.56 -4.01
C GLU A 40 -12.98 8.25 -4.73
N LEU A 41 -12.39 7.30 -3.99
CA LEU A 41 -12.23 5.94 -4.45
C LEU A 41 -13.50 5.15 -4.18
N PRO A 42 -13.92 4.29 -5.11
CA PRO A 42 -15.02 3.36 -4.84
C PRO A 42 -14.62 2.32 -3.79
N ASP A 43 -15.61 1.63 -3.24
CA ASP A 43 -15.35 0.48 -2.39
C ASP A 43 -14.65 -0.62 -3.21
N LEU A 44 -13.59 -1.18 -2.65
CA LEU A 44 -12.78 -2.19 -3.31
C LEU A 44 -12.85 -3.51 -2.54
N ASN A 45 -13.16 -4.57 -3.26
CA ASN A 45 -13.20 -5.93 -2.72
C ASN A 45 -11.97 -6.70 -3.15
N PHE A 46 -11.30 -7.31 -2.19
CA PHE A 46 -10.09 -8.09 -2.42
C PHE A 46 -10.23 -9.48 -1.84
N GLN A 47 -9.66 -10.45 -2.54
CA GLN A 47 -9.63 -11.84 -2.07
C GLN A 47 -8.41 -12.13 -1.21
N LYS A 48 -7.33 -11.37 -1.37
CA LYS A 48 -6.05 -11.69 -0.74
C LYS A 48 -5.27 -10.44 -0.34
N LEU A 49 -4.68 -10.50 0.84
CA LEU A 49 -3.64 -9.59 1.31
C LEU A 49 -2.51 -10.41 1.93
N SER A 50 -1.28 -10.10 1.59
CA SER A 50 -0.10 -10.66 2.23
C SER A 50 0.88 -9.54 2.48
N THR A 51 1.26 -9.31 3.73
CA THR A 51 2.25 -8.29 4.08
C THR A 51 3.22 -8.80 5.12
N ALA A 52 4.47 -8.42 4.99
CA ALA A 52 5.53 -8.77 5.92
C ALA A 52 6.55 -7.63 6.00
N GLY A 53 7.14 -7.46 7.17
CA GLY A 53 8.15 -6.45 7.37
C GLY A 53 8.72 -6.44 8.77
N THR A 54 9.50 -5.41 9.06
CA THR A 54 10.12 -5.21 10.38
C THR A 54 9.88 -3.80 10.86
N LEU A 55 9.71 -3.66 12.16
CA LEU A 55 9.61 -2.37 12.84
C LEU A 55 10.77 -2.22 13.81
N GLU A 56 11.59 -1.19 13.62
CA GLU A 56 12.68 -0.82 14.50
C GLU A 56 12.54 0.65 14.88
N GLY A 57 12.22 0.92 16.15
CA GLY A 57 11.92 2.30 16.56
C GLY A 57 10.78 2.90 15.76
N GLU A 58 11.07 3.95 15.02
CA GLU A 58 10.09 4.63 14.16
C GLU A 58 10.11 4.10 12.71
N ASN A 59 11.05 3.24 12.36
CA ASN A 59 11.25 2.80 11.00
C ASN A 59 10.50 1.49 10.76
N LEU A 60 9.48 1.56 9.93
CA LEU A 60 8.76 0.40 9.42
C LEU A 60 9.34 0.04 8.06
N ASN A 61 10.03 -1.08 7.99
CA ASN A 61 10.56 -1.60 6.73
C ASN A 61 9.58 -2.63 6.18
N LEU A 62 8.88 -2.25 5.15
CA LEU A 62 7.91 -3.09 4.46
C LEU A 62 8.65 -3.93 3.42
N LYS A 63 8.90 -5.19 3.73
CA LYS A 63 9.60 -6.10 2.82
C LYS A 63 8.71 -6.55 1.69
N LYS A 64 7.41 -6.68 1.99
CA LYS A 64 6.43 -7.19 1.06
C LYS A 64 5.05 -6.74 1.51
N ALA A 65 4.29 -6.19 0.59
CA ALA A 65 2.85 -5.99 0.75
C ALA A 65 2.20 -6.29 -0.59
N GLU A 66 1.48 -7.38 -0.68
CA GLU A 66 0.78 -7.80 -1.89
C GLU A 66 -0.71 -7.75 -1.63
N LEU A 67 -1.42 -7.09 -2.52
CA LEU A 67 -2.85 -6.87 -2.44
C LEU A 67 -3.50 -7.39 -3.70
N GLY A 68 -4.51 -8.24 -3.51
CA GLY A 68 -5.31 -8.74 -4.61
C GLY A 68 -4.70 -9.91 -5.36
N ASP A 69 -5.45 -10.41 -6.31
CA ASP A 69 -5.08 -11.45 -7.25
C ASP A 69 -5.53 -11.07 -8.67
N ASN A 70 -5.42 -11.98 -9.64
CA ASN A 70 -5.76 -11.70 -11.04
C ASN A 70 -7.23 -11.32 -11.25
N ASN A 71 -8.11 -11.62 -10.30
CA ASN A 71 -9.52 -11.30 -10.35
C ASN A 71 -9.88 -10.03 -9.57
N SER A 72 -8.91 -9.40 -8.93
CA SER A 72 -9.13 -8.18 -8.16
C SER A 72 -9.16 -6.95 -9.07
N PRO A 73 -9.93 -5.91 -8.69
CA PRO A 73 -9.95 -4.66 -9.45
C PRO A 73 -8.60 -3.96 -9.48
N VAL A 74 -7.84 -4.11 -8.41
CA VAL A 74 -6.47 -3.58 -8.29
C VAL A 74 -5.58 -4.69 -7.76
N VAL A 75 -4.44 -4.88 -8.36
CA VAL A 75 -3.37 -5.73 -7.84
C VAL A 75 -2.20 -4.82 -7.52
N ALA A 76 -1.68 -4.90 -6.31
CA ALA A 76 -0.57 -4.06 -5.88
C ALA A 76 0.51 -4.88 -5.18
N ARG A 77 1.76 -4.53 -5.45
CA ARG A 77 2.94 -5.05 -4.75
C ARG A 77 3.75 -3.84 -4.30
N ILE A 78 3.92 -3.70 -2.99
CA ILE A 78 4.52 -2.52 -2.37
C ILE A 78 5.65 -2.95 -1.47
N LYS A 79 6.76 -2.22 -1.50
CA LYS A 79 7.89 -2.38 -0.60
C LYS A 79 8.52 -1.03 -0.32
N GLY A 80 9.25 -0.92 0.75
CA GLY A 80 9.97 0.28 1.10
C GLY A 80 9.93 0.64 2.56
N LEU A 81 10.22 1.89 2.85
CA LEU A 81 10.36 2.41 4.21
C LEU A 81 9.23 3.38 4.54
N ILE A 82 8.68 3.20 5.72
CA ILE A 82 7.76 4.16 6.33
C ILE A 82 8.38 4.63 7.63
N ARG A 83 8.63 5.93 7.74
CA ARG A 83 9.04 6.53 9.01
C ARG A 83 7.79 6.98 9.74
N LEU A 84 7.43 6.24 10.78
CA LEU A 84 6.23 6.51 11.55
C LEU A 84 6.38 7.76 12.40
N ASN A 85 5.33 8.59 12.42
CA ASN A 85 5.23 9.68 13.38
C ASN A 85 4.43 9.18 14.58
N GLN A 86 5.06 9.15 15.75
CA GLN A 86 4.45 8.59 16.97
C GLN A 86 3.32 9.44 17.53
N VAL A 87 3.33 10.74 17.25
CA VAL A 87 2.30 11.66 17.73
C VAL A 87 1.05 11.58 16.85
N ASN A 88 1.25 11.56 15.53
CA ASN A 88 0.15 11.48 14.58
C ASN A 88 0.59 10.69 13.36
N ALA A 89 -0.02 9.52 13.17
CA ALA A 89 0.33 8.63 12.08
C ALA A 89 0.17 9.27 10.69
N LEU A 90 -0.70 10.27 10.55
CA LEU A 90 -0.89 10.98 9.29
C LEU A 90 0.33 11.80 8.86
N PHE A 91 1.22 12.13 9.78
CA PHE A 91 2.47 12.81 9.46
C PHE A 91 3.64 11.86 9.21
N SER A 92 3.38 10.56 9.14
CA SER A 92 4.41 9.60 8.75
C SER A 92 4.89 9.85 7.33
N ASN A 93 6.20 9.62 7.11
CA ASN A 93 6.81 9.80 5.81
C ASN A 93 6.96 8.48 5.09
N LEU A 94 6.56 8.46 3.82
CA LEU A 94 6.65 7.29 2.95
C LEU A 94 7.84 7.42 2.00
N ASP A 95 8.52 6.31 1.77
CA ASP A 95 9.42 6.10 0.64
C ASP A 95 9.20 4.68 0.14
N LEU A 96 8.21 4.52 -0.72
CA LEU A 96 7.71 3.23 -1.18
C LEU A 96 7.88 3.08 -2.68
N GLU A 97 8.22 1.87 -3.09
CA GLU A 97 8.09 1.44 -4.48
C GLU A 97 6.85 0.57 -4.61
N ALA A 98 6.03 0.86 -5.61
CA ALA A 98 4.81 0.13 -5.85
C ALA A 98 4.75 -0.36 -7.31
N GLU A 99 4.27 -1.58 -7.47
CA GLU A 99 3.87 -2.12 -8.76
C GLU A 99 2.37 -2.34 -8.73
N MET A 100 1.66 -1.76 -9.67
CA MET A 100 0.20 -1.79 -9.66
C MET A 100 -0.35 -2.19 -11.02
N LYS A 101 -1.43 -2.96 -10.97
CA LYS A 101 -2.20 -3.35 -12.14
C LYS A 101 -3.68 -3.09 -11.86
N PHE A 102 -4.37 -2.52 -12.83
CA PHE A 102 -5.78 -2.18 -12.72
C PHE A 102 -6.59 -2.98 -13.73
N SER A 103 -7.77 -3.46 -13.31
CA SER A 103 -8.69 -4.06 -14.27
C SER A 103 -9.29 -2.99 -15.18
N ASP A 104 -9.67 -3.38 -16.39
CA ASP A 104 -10.33 -2.46 -17.32
C ASP A 104 -11.63 -1.90 -16.74
N GLN A 105 -12.37 -2.74 -16.04
CA GLN A 105 -13.62 -2.33 -15.40
C GLN A 105 -13.38 -1.28 -14.32
N PHE A 106 -12.33 -1.47 -13.50
CA PHE A 106 -11.96 -0.48 -12.49
C PHE A 106 -11.61 0.86 -13.13
N LEU A 107 -10.81 0.87 -14.19
CA LEU A 107 -10.43 2.09 -14.89
C LEU A 107 -11.62 2.77 -15.57
N GLN A 108 -12.60 2.00 -16.04
CA GLN A 108 -13.85 2.58 -16.58
C GLN A 108 -14.69 3.22 -15.49
N ASN A 109 -14.80 2.59 -14.34
CA ASN A 109 -15.57 3.09 -13.21
C ASN A 109 -14.88 4.25 -12.47
N PHE A 110 -13.56 4.30 -12.56
CA PHE A 110 -12.73 5.33 -11.92
C PHE A 110 -11.79 5.98 -12.92
N SER A 111 -12.35 6.53 -13.97
CA SER A 111 -11.61 7.10 -15.10
C SER A 111 -10.75 8.30 -14.71
N ILE A 112 -11.06 8.98 -13.60
CA ILE A 112 -10.27 10.11 -13.14
C ILE A 112 -8.83 9.72 -12.79
N LEU A 113 -8.62 8.49 -12.37
CA LEU A 113 -7.27 8.00 -12.08
C LEU A 113 -6.39 8.02 -13.33
N ASN A 114 -6.94 7.57 -14.46
CA ASN A 114 -6.25 7.60 -15.74
C ASN A 114 -5.94 9.04 -16.16
N LEU A 115 -6.88 9.94 -15.91
CA LEU A 115 -6.71 11.36 -16.25
C LEU A 115 -5.61 12.03 -15.42
N VAL A 116 -5.61 11.77 -14.10
CA VAL A 116 -4.65 12.42 -13.16
C VAL A 116 -3.26 11.81 -13.29
N TRP A 117 -3.16 10.51 -13.37
CA TRP A 117 -1.88 9.81 -13.44
C TRP A 117 -1.40 9.58 -14.88
N ARG A 118 -2.24 9.87 -15.86
CA ARG A 118 -1.93 9.68 -17.28
C ARG A 118 -1.44 8.27 -17.56
N LEU A 119 -2.20 7.27 -17.11
CA LEU A 119 -1.81 5.88 -17.21
C LEU A 119 -1.59 5.42 -18.65
N ASP A 120 -2.34 5.99 -19.59
CA ASP A 120 -2.18 5.75 -21.02
C ASP A 120 -0.81 6.17 -21.57
N GLN A 121 -0.12 7.08 -20.88
CA GLN A 121 1.20 7.57 -21.26
C GLN A 121 2.34 6.90 -20.48
N GLN A 122 2.02 6.08 -19.50
CA GLN A 122 3.03 5.42 -18.67
C GLN A 122 3.42 4.07 -19.27
N THR A 123 4.69 3.70 -19.10
CA THR A 123 5.22 2.42 -19.54
C THR A 123 4.87 1.34 -18.52
N LYS A 124 4.35 0.21 -18.99
CA LYS A 124 4.14 -0.96 -18.15
C LYS A 124 5.36 -1.86 -18.18
N HIS A 125 5.67 -2.45 -17.03
CA HIS A 125 6.71 -3.47 -16.89
C HIS A 125 6.03 -4.79 -16.48
N ASP A 126 6.05 -5.78 -17.37
CA ASP A 126 5.36 -7.06 -17.18
C ASP A 126 3.86 -6.91 -16.86
N GLY A 127 3.21 -5.92 -17.46
CA GLY A 127 1.80 -5.63 -17.24
C GLY A 127 1.49 -4.75 -16.04
N TYR A 128 2.50 -4.32 -15.28
CA TYR A 128 2.36 -3.48 -14.09
C TYR A 128 2.93 -2.09 -14.32
N TYR A 129 2.27 -1.09 -13.73
CA TYR A 129 2.86 0.24 -13.59
C TYR A 129 3.78 0.22 -12.38
N LYS A 130 5.02 0.65 -12.57
CA LYS A 130 5.98 0.83 -11.47
C LYS A 130 6.04 2.28 -11.09
N MET A 131 5.95 2.56 -9.81
CA MET A 131 5.95 3.93 -9.32
C MET A 131 6.63 4.04 -7.97
N ARG A 132 7.04 5.26 -7.64
CA ARG A 132 7.60 5.60 -6.36
C ARG A 132 6.72 6.63 -5.67
N LEU A 133 6.41 6.36 -4.41
CA LEU A 133 5.58 7.21 -3.57
C LEU A 133 6.44 7.77 -2.45
N ARG A 134 6.55 9.09 -2.37
CA ARG A 134 7.36 9.77 -1.35
C ARG A 134 6.61 10.90 -0.71
N GLY A 135 6.93 11.16 0.55
CA GLY A 135 6.47 12.29 1.30
C GLY A 135 5.58 11.95 2.47
N PRO A 136 5.13 12.98 3.20
CA PRO A 136 4.20 12.76 4.30
C PRO A 136 2.85 12.28 3.78
N LEU A 137 2.21 11.42 4.56
CA LEU A 137 0.91 10.85 4.18
C LEU A 137 -0.17 11.92 3.98
N THR A 138 -0.10 13.01 4.75
CA THR A 138 -1.03 14.14 4.66
C THR A 138 -0.87 14.97 3.39
N SER A 139 0.30 14.96 2.77
CA SER A 139 0.60 15.74 1.57
C SER A 139 1.40 14.91 0.58
N LEU A 140 0.90 13.72 0.31
CA LEU A 140 1.55 12.79 -0.60
C LEU A 140 1.64 13.39 -2.00
N GLN A 141 2.84 13.40 -2.56
CA GLN A 141 3.07 13.90 -3.90
C GLN A 141 2.56 12.90 -4.94
N ASN A 142 2.35 13.39 -6.17
CA ASN A 142 2.00 12.50 -7.27
C ASN A 142 3.06 11.40 -7.43
N PRO A 143 2.65 10.17 -7.78
CA PRO A 143 3.60 9.09 -7.99
C PRO A 143 4.60 9.43 -9.09
N GLU A 144 5.85 9.05 -8.86
CA GLU A 144 6.88 9.07 -9.89
C GLU A 144 6.86 7.72 -10.60
N PHE A 145 6.49 7.71 -11.88
CA PHE A 145 6.48 6.50 -12.69
C PHE A 145 7.90 6.17 -13.16
N LEU A 146 8.28 4.92 -13.01
CA LEU A 146 9.63 4.42 -13.30
C LEU A 146 9.72 3.71 -14.64
#